data_3f23b35c849a7a01861bff9f559349a2
#
_entry.id   3f23b35c849a7a01861bff9f559349a2
#
_cell.length_a   1.000
_cell.length_b   1.000
_cell.length_c   1.000
_cell.angle_alpha   90.00
_cell.angle_beta   90.00
_cell.angle_gamma   90.00
#
_symmetry.space_group_name_H-M   'P 1'
#
loop_
_entity.id
_entity.type
_entity.pdbx_description
1 polymer ?
#
loop_
_entity_poly.entity_id
_entity_poly.type
_entity_poly.pdbx_seq_one_letter_code
_entity_poly.pdbx_strand_id
1 'polypeptide(L)'
;MNEAPVALSETEALDAYSSTVTAVAQRVLPSVASLRVRRSSRSFDGGAGSGVVITPDGFLVTSAHVVAQAGAATASFIDGSEYELDVVGADPLSDLAIARARAATLEPVEIGNADNLRVGQLVVAIGNPMGFSGSVTSGVVSGLGRSLATADGNGHRRFIEDVIQTDAALNPGNSGGALSDWQARLVGVNTAVAGMGLGLAVPINKTTQAILAALMKSGRVRRAFLGIAGGTRPLPPAIAQRLGRKAGVEVQEVVAGSPAAAASLRGGDIIVSVGDVPVGKAGDLQRLMVEAQIGSKLGLSILRGGKLMTLEVVPVELA
;
A
#
# COMPACT_ATOMS: atom_id res chain seq x y z
N MET A 1 -27.97 25.93 -49.16
CA MET A 1 -28.60 25.77 -47.86
C MET A 1 -27.53 25.18 -46.92
N ASN A 2 -27.06 25.99 -45.97
CA ASN A 2 -26.14 25.50 -44.93
C ASN A 2 -27.01 24.82 -43.88
N GLU A 3 -27.00 23.50 -43.81
CA GLU A 3 -27.57 22.79 -42.67
C GLU A 3 -26.72 23.15 -41.43
N ALA A 4 -27.38 23.68 -40.40
CA ALA A 4 -26.73 23.91 -39.13
C ALA A 4 -26.25 22.55 -38.58
N PRO A 5 -25.05 22.47 -38.01
CA PRO A 5 -24.57 21.22 -37.41
C PRO A 5 -25.57 20.76 -36.36
N VAL A 6 -25.99 19.52 -36.43
CA VAL A 6 -26.86 18.88 -35.43
C VAL A 6 -26.10 18.92 -34.11
N ALA A 7 -26.65 19.63 -33.12
CA ALA A 7 -26.08 19.64 -31.77
C ALA A 7 -26.23 18.24 -31.19
N LEU A 8 -25.08 17.58 -30.96
CA LEU A 8 -25.03 16.29 -30.24
C LEU A 8 -25.52 16.50 -28.80
N SER A 9 -26.22 15.51 -28.24
CA SER A 9 -26.51 15.46 -26.81
C SER A 9 -25.19 15.34 -26.02
N GLU A 10 -25.18 15.77 -24.80
CA GLU A 10 -23.97 15.66 -23.93
C GLU A 10 -23.50 14.19 -23.85
N THR A 11 -24.42 13.24 -23.76
CA THR A 11 -24.09 11.79 -23.71
C THR A 11 -23.45 11.29 -25.02
N GLU A 12 -23.86 11.82 -26.17
CA GLU A 12 -23.28 11.46 -27.47
C GLU A 12 -21.92 12.14 -27.69
N ALA A 13 -21.68 13.29 -27.05
CA ALA A 13 -20.42 14.01 -27.12
C ALA A 13 -19.29 13.36 -26.26
N LEU A 14 -19.65 12.61 -25.22
CA LEU A 14 -18.68 11.86 -24.40
C LEU A 14 -18.28 10.57 -25.11
N ASP A 15 -16.97 10.41 -25.33
CA ASP A 15 -16.44 9.13 -25.81
C ASP A 15 -16.44 8.06 -24.67
N ALA A 16 -16.13 6.81 -25.01
CA ALA A 16 -16.12 5.69 -24.05
C ALA A 16 -15.14 5.92 -22.90
N TYR A 17 -14.01 6.60 -23.15
CA TYR A 17 -13.01 6.92 -22.14
C TYR A 17 -13.56 7.97 -21.16
N SER A 18 -14.07 9.09 -21.66
CA SER A 18 -14.62 10.18 -20.84
C SER A 18 -15.80 9.68 -20.01
N SER A 19 -16.70 8.90 -20.63
CA SER A 19 -17.85 8.30 -19.94
C SER A 19 -17.41 7.38 -18.80
N THR A 20 -16.40 6.55 -19.03
CA THR A 20 -15.87 5.65 -17.98
C THR A 20 -15.25 6.44 -16.83
N VAL A 21 -14.37 7.40 -17.12
CA VAL A 21 -13.70 8.21 -16.07
C VAL A 21 -14.71 9.01 -15.28
N THR A 22 -15.70 9.62 -15.94
CA THR A 22 -16.77 10.38 -15.29
C THR A 22 -17.62 9.50 -14.37
N ALA A 23 -18.01 8.30 -14.85
CA ALA A 23 -18.79 7.36 -14.04
C ALA A 23 -18.01 6.88 -12.79
N VAL A 24 -16.71 6.58 -12.94
CA VAL A 24 -15.85 6.22 -11.81
C VAL A 24 -15.75 7.38 -10.81
N ALA A 25 -15.52 8.60 -11.30
CA ALA A 25 -15.42 9.78 -10.45
C ALA A 25 -16.70 10.03 -9.65
N GLN A 26 -17.86 10.01 -10.30
CA GLN A 26 -19.15 10.22 -9.64
C GLN A 26 -19.43 9.19 -8.54
N ARG A 27 -19.03 7.93 -8.76
CA ARG A 27 -19.27 6.84 -7.80
C ARG A 27 -18.29 6.82 -6.63
N VAL A 28 -17.05 7.27 -6.83
CA VAL A 28 -15.99 7.16 -5.81
C VAL A 28 -15.80 8.45 -5.00
N LEU A 29 -16.00 9.64 -5.61
CA LEU A 29 -15.81 10.92 -4.93
C LEU A 29 -16.56 11.06 -3.60
N PRO A 30 -17.83 10.61 -3.45
CA PRO A 30 -18.53 10.69 -2.18
C PRO A 30 -17.83 9.93 -1.04
N SER A 31 -17.07 8.89 -1.36
CA SER A 31 -16.33 8.08 -0.39
C SER A 31 -14.94 8.65 -0.08
N VAL A 32 -14.48 9.72 -0.74
CA VAL A 32 -13.12 10.27 -0.58
C VAL A 32 -13.14 11.56 0.20
N ALA A 33 -12.52 11.53 1.40
CA ALA A 33 -12.38 12.68 2.28
C ALA A 33 -11.03 13.38 2.11
N SER A 34 -11.02 14.70 2.32
CA SER A 34 -9.82 15.47 2.66
C SER A 34 -9.48 15.26 4.13
N LEU A 35 -8.27 14.86 4.42
CA LEU A 35 -7.79 14.68 5.79
C LEU A 35 -6.89 15.84 6.17
N ARG A 36 -7.22 16.51 7.30
CA ARG A 36 -6.38 17.51 7.94
C ARG A 36 -5.93 16.98 9.29
N VAL A 37 -4.63 16.93 9.50
CA VAL A 37 -4.00 16.37 10.71
C VAL A 37 -3.22 17.46 11.41
N ARG A 38 -3.52 17.73 12.68
CA ARG A 38 -2.77 18.64 13.55
C ARG A 38 -1.80 17.83 14.41
N ARG A 39 -0.52 18.16 14.38
CA ARG A 39 0.54 17.43 15.10
C ARG A 39 0.72 17.80 16.56
N SER A 40 0.28 18.95 17.01
CA SER A 40 0.34 19.42 18.41
C SER A 40 -0.40 20.71 18.53
N SER A 41 -0.86 21.08 19.73
CA SER A 41 -1.59 22.33 20.02
C SER A 41 -0.82 23.64 19.76
N ARG A 42 0.46 23.58 19.37
CA ARG A 42 1.35 24.73 19.16
C ARG A 42 1.88 24.93 17.73
N SER A 43 1.60 24.05 16.79
CA SER A 43 2.09 24.17 15.42
C SER A 43 0.93 24.10 14.43
N PHE A 44 0.84 25.12 13.56
CA PHE A 44 -0.08 25.18 12.42
C PHE A 44 0.35 24.24 11.27
N ASP A 45 1.51 23.56 11.41
CA ASP A 45 2.04 22.61 10.44
C ASP A 45 1.39 21.25 10.63
N GLY A 46 0.20 21.09 10.07
CA GLY A 46 -0.52 19.84 9.98
C GLY A 46 -0.21 19.10 8.68
N GLY A 47 -0.19 17.78 8.71
CA GLY A 47 -0.24 16.96 7.51
C GLY A 47 -1.58 17.12 6.81
N ALA A 48 -1.57 17.10 5.47
CA ALA A 48 -2.78 17.04 4.65
C ALA A 48 -2.70 15.86 3.71
N GLY A 49 -3.83 15.19 3.48
CA GLY A 49 -3.93 14.06 2.56
C GLY A 49 -5.38 13.73 2.28
N SER A 50 -5.59 12.56 1.76
CA SER A 50 -6.92 12.02 1.49
C SER A 50 -7.16 10.74 2.29
N GLY A 51 -8.41 10.33 2.44
CA GLY A 51 -8.81 9.06 3.00
C GLY A 51 -10.02 8.51 2.26
N VAL A 52 -10.19 7.21 2.26
CA VAL A 52 -11.27 6.54 1.54
C VAL A 52 -12.13 5.76 2.52
N VAL A 53 -13.42 6.04 2.55
CA VAL A 53 -14.39 5.33 3.38
C VAL A 53 -14.51 3.88 2.89
N ILE A 54 -14.30 2.92 3.78
CA ILE A 54 -14.35 1.48 3.46
C ILE A 54 -15.48 0.74 4.17
N THR A 55 -16.10 1.38 5.18
CA THR A 55 -17.28 0.81 5.87
C THR A 55 -18.32 1.88 6.18
N PRO A 56 -19.63 1.53 6.24
CA PRO A 56 -20.68 2.51 6.51
C PRO A 56 -20.60 3.14 7.89
N ASP A 57 -19.99 2.46 8.87
CA ASP A 57 -19.84 2.94 10.25
C ASP A 57 -18.59 3.84 10.43
N GLY A 58 -18.05 4.35 9.33
CA GLY A 58 -17.09 5.44 9.30
C GLY A 58 -15.62 5.05 9.31
N PHE A 59 -15.24 3.79 9.07
CA PHE A 59 -13.82 3.48 8.87
C PHE A 59 -13.33 3.97 7.52
N LEU A 60 -12.17 4.65 7.57
CA LEU A 60 -11.45 5.12 6.39
C LEU A 60 -10.05 4.48 6.35
N VAL A 61 -9.62 4.11 5.14
CA VAL A 61 -8.22 3.81 4.88
C VAL A 61 -7.51 5.07 4.38
N THR A 62 -6.27 5.26 4.80
CA THR A 62 -5.38 6.33 4.33
C THR A 62 -3.92 5.86 4.36
N SER A 63 -2.98 6.69 3.92
CA SER A 63 -1.55 6.41 4.06
C SER A 63 -1.06 6.66 5.49
N ALA A 64 -0.20 5.78 5.99
CA ALA A 64 0.34 5.89 7.35
C ALA A 64 1.10 7.22 7.58
N HIS A 65 1.85 7.69 6.57
CA HIS A 65 2.58 8.95 6.65
C HIS A 65 1.66 10.18 6.76
N VAL A 66 0.40 10.11 6.28
CA VAL A 66 -0.59 11.19 6.40
C VAL A 66 -1.00 11.39 7.85
N VAL A 67 -1.20 10.31 8.60
CA VAL A 67 -1.65 10.35 10.01
C VAL A 67 -0.51 10.20 11.02
N ALA A 68 0.73 10.16 10.56
CA ALA A 68 1.89 10.06 11.44
C ALA A 68 1.93 11.24 12.42
N GLN A 69 2.04 10.95 13.73
CA GLN A 69 2.06 11.95 14.82
C GLN A 69 0.79 12.80 14.92
N ALA A 70 -0.36 12.29 14.50
CA ALA A 70 -1.65 12.96 14.63
C ALA A 70 -2.01 13.18 16.10
N GLY A 71 -2.20 14.45 16.51
CA GLY A 71 -2.82 14.82 17.79
C GLY A 71 -4.32 15.00 17.66
N ALA A 72 -4.80 15.51 16.52
CA ALA A 72 -6.21 15.62 16.16
C ALA A 72 -6.32 15.56 14.63
N ALA A 73 -7.40 15.00 14.13
CA ALA A 73 -7.64 14.89 12.70
C ALA A 73 -9.10 15.16 12.36
N THR A 74 -9.36 15.70 11.17
CA THR A 74 -10.69 15.94 10.60
C THR A 74 -10.77 15.40 9.19
N ALA A 75 -11.97 14.92 8.81
CA ALA A 75 -12.32 14.53 7.45
C ALA A 75 -13.37 15.48 6.89
N SER A 76 -13.11 16.09 5.74
CA SER A 76 -14.09 16.93 5.02
C SER A 76 -14.43 16.26 3.70
N PHE A 77 -15.72 16.13 3.40
CA PHE A 77 -16.26 15.48 2.20
C PHE A 77 -16.71 16.49 1.15
N ILE A 78 -16.95 16.03 -0.07
CA ILE A 78 -17.33 16.87 -1.21
C ILE A 78 -18.71 17.54 -1.03
N ASP A 79 -19.58 16.96 -0.22
CA ASP A 79 -20.90 17.52 0.15
C ASP A 79 -20.80 18.64 1.20
N GLY A 80 -19.60 18.97 1.66
CA GLY A 80 -19.32 19.97 2.69
C GLY A 80 -19.45 19.44 4.13
N SER A 81 -19.75 18.16 4.32
CA SER A 81 -19.78 17.57 5.67
C SER A 81 -18.37 17.44 6.24
N GLU A 82 -18.22 17.68 7.55
CA GLU A 82 -16.97 17.52 8.29
C GLU A 82 -17.18 16.68 9.54
N TYR A 83 -16.21 15.79 9.80
CA TYR A 83 -16.23 14.90 10.97
C TYR A 83 -14.86 14.86 11.64
N GLU A 84 -14.87 14.78 12.98
CA GLU A 84 -13.67 14.43 13.72
C GLU A 84 -13.27 13.00 13.40
N LEU A 85 -11.94 12.76 13.34
CA LEU A 85 -11.35 11.46 13.09
C LEU A 85 -10.59 10.97 14.30
N ASP A 86 -10.82 9.73 14.65
CA ASP A 86 -9.96 8.97 15.55
C ASP A 86 -9.00 8.11 14.70
N VAL A 87 -7.69 8.27 14.87
CA VAL A 87 -6.71 7.36 14.25
C VAL A 87 -6.74 6.05 15.00
N VAL A 88 -7.25 5.00 14.37
CA VAL A 88 -7.39 3.66 14.98
C VAL A 88 -6.05 2.95 15.02
N GLY A 89 -5.27 3.05 13.96
CA GLY A 89 -3.94 2.47 13.90
C GLY A 89 -3.24 2.73 12.56
N ALA A 90 -1.93 2.56 12.57
CA ALA A 90 -1.09 2.74 11.39
C ALA A 90 -0.02 1.66 11.30
N ASP A 91 0.30 1.24 10.09
CA ASP A 91 1.42 0.35 9.76
C ASP A 91 2.39 1.06 8.80
N PRO A 92 3.46 1.67 9.32
CA PRO A 92 4.42 2.38 8.48
C PRO A 92 5.16 1.49 7.47
N LEU A 93 5.20 0.16 7.68
CA LEU A 93 5.87 -0.76 6.76
C LEU A 93 5.08 -0.98 5.48
N SER A 94 3.75 -0.94 5.53
CA SER A 94 2.89 -1.00 4.34
C SER A 94 2.44 0.38 3.88
N ASP A 95 2.73 1.44 4.63
CA ASP A 95 2.18 2.79 4.47
C ASP A 95 0.64 2.84 4.49
N LEU A 96 0.00 1.96 5.27
CA LEU A 96 -1.45 1.95 5.45
C LEU A 96 -1.82 2.38 6.87
N ALA A 97 -2.93 3.11 6.98
CA ALA A 97 -3.54 3.44 8.26
C ALA A 97 -5.06 3.35 8.17
N ILE A 98 -5.67 3.11 9.33
CA ILE A 98 -7.11 3.18 9.54
C ILE A 98 -7.42 4.34 10.48
N ALA A 99 -8.36 5.16 10.05
CA ALA A 99 -9.01 6.16 10.89
C ALA A 99 -10.51 5.89 10.93
N ARG A 100 -11.20 6.43 11.93
CA ARG A 100 -12.66 6.34 12.05
C ARG A 100 -13.26 7.72 12.19
N ALA A 101 -14.16 8.09 11.29
CA ALA A 101 -14.95 9.31 11.39
C ALA A 101 -16.05 9.14 12.42
N ARG A 102 -16.28 10.17 13.24
CA ARG A 102 -17.39 10.24 14.20
C ARG A 102 -18.67 10.64 13.47
N ALA A 103 -19.08 9.83 12.49
CA ALA A 103 -20.26 10.01 11.67
C ALA A 103 -21.32 8.94 11.98
N ALA A 104 -22.59 9.23 11.70
CA ALA A 104 -23.66 8.25 11.87
C ALA A 104 -23.62 7.18 10.76
N THR A 105 -23.43 7.61 9.51
CA THR A 105 -23.32 6.73 8.34
C THR A 105 -22.57 7.45 7.24
N LEU A 106 -21.67 6.76 6.57
CA LEU A 106 -20.94 7.24 5.39
C LEU A 106 -21.11 6.26 4.23
N GLU A 107 -20.91 6.74 3.00
CA GLU A 107 -20.97 5.92 1.79
C GLU A 107 -19.61 5.25 1.54
N PRO A 108 -19.48 3.91 1.65
CA PRO A 108 -18.21 3.24 1.44
C PRO A 108 -17.97 2.98 -0.04
N VAL A 109 -16.69 3.00 -0.44
CA VAL A 109 -16.27 2.53 -1.76
C VAL A 109 -16.39 1.00 -1.85
N GLU A 110 -16.67 0.48 -3.03
CA GLU A 110 -16.58 -0.97 -3.29
C GLU A 110 -15.11 -1.42 -3.30
N ILE A 111 -14.79 -2.45 -2.53
CA ILE A 111 -13.44 -3.00 -2.45
C ILE A 111 -13.17 -3.92 -3.65
N GLY A 112 -12.11 -3.61 -4.40
CA GLY A 112 -11.61 -4.41 -5.50
C GLY A 112 -10.52 -5.40 -5.09
N ASN A 113 -9.82 -5.94 -6.09
CA ASN A 113 -8.66 -6.81 -5.88
C ASN A 113 -7.56 -6.48 -6.89
N ALA A 114 -6.43 -5.97 -6.39
CA ALA A 114 -5.28 -5.62 -7.20
C ALA A 114 -4.56 -6.81 -7.85
N ASP A 115 -4.74 -8.03 -7.32
CA ASP A 115 -4.13 -9.24 -7.90
C ASP A 115 -4.66 -9.52 -9.32
N ASN A 116 -5.82 -8.94 -9.68
CA ASN A 116 -6.42 -9.07 -11.00
C ASN A 116 -6.01 -7.98 -12.00
N LEU A 117 -5.23 -6.99 -11.57
CA LEU A 117 -4.77 -5.89 -12.42
C LEU A 117 -3.79 -6.37 -13.49
N ARG A 118 -3.81 -5.68 -14.63
CA ARG A 118 -2.90 -5.92 -15.75
C ARG A 118 -2.23 -4.61 -16.16
N VAL A 119 -0.96 -4.68 -16.54
CA VAL A 119 -0.25 -3.53 -17.15
C VAL A 119 -1.02 -3.06 -18.38
N GLY A 120 -1.23 -1.75 -18.51
CA GLY A 120 -2.05 -1.13 -19.55
C GLY A 120 -3.53 -0.98 -19.20
N GLN A 121 -4.01 -1.53 -18.08
CA GLN A 121 -5.41 -1.38 -17.63
C GLN A 121 -5.67 0.04 -17.13
N LEU A 122 -6.81 0.62 -17.52
CA LEU A 122 -7.27 1.92 -17.04
C LEU A 122 -7.45 1.92 -15.52
N VAL A 123 -6.92 2.96 -14.89
CA VAL A 123 -7.14 3.28 -13.48
C VAL A 123 -7.42 4.76 -13.32
N VAL A 124 -8.17 5.11 -12.28
CA VAL A 124 -8.52 6.48 -11.94
C VAL A 124 -8.03 6.75 -10.51
N ALA A 125 -7.14 7.72 -10.38
CA ALA A 125 -6.67 8.18 -9.09
C ALA A 125 -7.54 9.34 -8.61
N ILE A 126 -8.06 9.23 -7.39
CA ILE A 126 -9.02 10.17 -6.80
C ILE A 126 -8.51 10.55 -5.42
N GLY A 127 -8.43 11.86 -5.19
CA GLY A 127 -8.10 12.46 -3.90
C GLY A 127 -8.96 13.68 -3.63
N ASN A 128 -8.86 14.21 -2.42
CA ASN A 128 -9.55 15.45 -2.04
C ASN A 128 -8.59 16.37 -1.27
N PRO A 129 -7.59 16.96 -1.93
CA PRO A 129 -6.53 17.69 -1.24
C PRO A 129 -7.00 18.95 -0.52
N MET A 130 -8.11 19.56 -0.92
CA MET A 130 -8.61 20.84 -0.38
C MET A 130 -9.99 20.76 0.27
N GLY A 131 -10.65 19.60 0.27
CA GLY A 131 -11.94 19.39 0.94
C GLY A 131 -13.19 19.79 0.15
N PHE A 132 -13.07 20.62 -0.90
CA PHE A 132 -14.22 21.18 -1.63
C PHE A 132 -14.30 20.77 -3.11
N SER A 133 -13.22 20.30 -3.66
CA SER A 133 -13.18 19.88 -5.07
C SER A 133 -12.24 18.69 -5.18
N GLY A 134 -12.83 17.51 -5.33
CA GLY A 134 -12.06 16.30 -5.53
C GLY A 134 -11.09 16.43 -6.72
N SER A 135 -9.92 15.83 -6.63
CA SER A 135 -8.94 15.73 -7.71
C SER A 135 -9.12 14.37 -8.36
N VAL A 136 -9.42 14.35 -9.65
CA VAL A 136 -9.59 13.14 -10.46
C VAL A 136 -8.56 13.15 -11.58
N THR A 137 -7.74 12.12 -11.62
CA THR A 137 -6.77 11.91 -12.70
C THR A 137 -6.86 10.48 -13.17
N SER A 138 -6.77 10.26 -14.48
CA SER A 138 -6.83 8.94 -15.09
C SER A 138 -5.51 8.61 -15.75
N GLY A 139 -5.22 7.32 -15.81
CA GLY A 139 -4.03 6.76 -16.42
C GLY A 139 -4.15 5.26 -16.54
N VAL A 140 -3.04 4.57 -16.69
CA VAL A 140 -2.98 3.13 -16.77
C VAL A 140 -2.08 2.55 -15.68
N VAL A 141 -2.25 1.27 -15.41
CA VAL A 141 -1.27 0.50 -14.65
C VAL A 141 0.01 0.41 -15.49
N SER A 142 1.06 1.13 -15.10
CA SER A 142 2.35 1.15 -15.78
C SER A 142 3.27 0.01 -15.34
N GLY A 143 3.05 -0.52 -14.14
CA GLY A 143 3.82 -1.64 -13.59
C GLY A 143 3.19 -2.20 -12.32
N LEU A 144 3.51 -3.45 -12.03
CA LEU A 144 3.06 -4.17 -10.83
C LEU A 144 4.27 -4.77 -10.10
N GLY A 145 4.12 -5.02 -8.80
CA GLY A 145 5.16 -5.66 -7.99
C GLY A 145 6.43 -4.82 -7.86
N ARG A 146 6.33 -3.48 -7.90
CA ARG A 146 7.45 -2.57 -7.71
C ARG A 146 7.73 -2.37 -6.22
N SER A 147 8.98 -2.01 -5.90
CA SER A 147 9.38 -1.63 -4.54
C SER A 147 9.66 -0.14 -4.51
N LEU A 148 9.03 0.56 -3.56
CA LEU A 148 9.25 1.98 -3.32
C LEU A 148 10.22 2.15 -2.15
N ALA A 149 11.38 2.73 -2.39
CA ALA A 149 12.25 3.19 -1.33
C ALA A 149 11.65 4.44 -0.66
N THR A 150 11.43 4.36 0.63
CA THR A 150 10.99 5.49 1.46
C THR A 150 11.93 5.66 2.64
N ALA A 151 11.88 6.79 3.33
CA ALA A 151 12.61 7.02 4.56
C ALA A 151 11.62 7.29 5.68
N ASP A 152 11.88 6.75 6.88
CA ASP A 152 11.14 7.16 8.06
C ASP A 152 11.62 8.54 8.56
N GLY A 153 10.89 9.13 9.53
CA GLY A 153 11.26 10.42 10.11
C GLY A 153 12.63 10.45 10.79
N ASN A 154 13.28 9.30 11.00
CA ASN A 154 14.61 9.13 11.56
C ASN A 154 15.69 8.88 10.49
N GLY A 155 15.32 8.93 9.20
CA GLY A 155 16.24 8.74 8.09
C GLY A 155 16.55 7.28 7.73
N HIS A 156 15.91 6.30 8.36
CA HIS A 156 16.10 4.90 7.99
C HIS A 156 15.37 4.62 6.68
N ARG A 157 16.09 4.01 5.74
CA ARG A 157 15.51 3.55 4.47
C ARG A 157 14.56 2.38 4.73
N ARG A 158 13.35 2.51 4.18
CA ARG A 158 12.33 1.46 4.17
C ARG A 158 11.91 1.20 2.75
N PHE A 159 11.32 0.04 2.49
CA PHE A 159 10.74 -0.30 1.19
C PHE A 159 9.28 -0.66 1.40
N ILE A 160 8.40 0.04 0.69
CA ILE A 160 7.02 -0.40 0.51
C ILE A 160 7.06 -1.33 -0.69
N GLU A 161 6.77 -2.60 -0.45
CA GLU A 161 6.85 -3.64 -1.48
C GLU A 161 5.52 -3.79 -2.21
N ASP A 162 5.62 -4.32 -3.44
CA ASP A 162 4.46 -4.74 -4.24
C ASP A 162 3.54 -3.60 -4.69
N VAL A 163 4.05 -2.36 -4.80
CA VAL A 163 3.23 -1.20 -5.19
C VAL A 163 2.79 -1.28 -6.66
N ILE A 164 1.61 -0.72 -6.92
CA ILE A 164 1.10 -0.43 -8.26
C ILE A 164 1.77 0.85 -8.73
N GLN A 165 2.37 0.82 -9.91
CA GLN A 165 2.85 2.00 -10.62
C GLN A 165 1.81 2.44 -11.65
N THR A 166 1.53 3.74 -11.71
CA THR A 166 0.60 4.34 -12.67
C THR A 166 1.16 5.66 -13.21
N ASP A 167 0.75 6.05 -14.40
CA ASP A 167 0.99 7.37 -14.98
C ASP A 167 -0.15 8.36 -14.69
N ALA A 168 -1.23 7.91 -14.00
CA ALA A 168 -2.20 8.84 -13.43
C ALA A 168 -1.49 9.86 -12.53
N ALA A 169 -1.69 11.15 -12.78
CA ALA A 169 -0.98 12.20 -12.07
C ALA A 169 -1.39 12.22 -10.58
N LEU A 170 -0.44 11.96 -9.70
CA LEU A 170 -0.61 12.12 -8.26
C LEU A 170 0.01 13.45 -7.83
N ASN A 171 -0.81 14.30 -7.23
CA ASN A 171 -0.39 15.59 -6.69
C ASN A 171 -0.33 15.53 -5.15
N PRO A 172 0.40 16.45 -4.49
CA PRO A 172 0.35 16.60 -3.05
C PRO A 172 -1.09 16.70 -2.54
N GLY A 173 -1.44 15.91 -1.51
CA GLY A 173 -2.80 15.79 -0.99
C GLY A 173 -3.61 14.63 -1.56
N ASN A 174 -3.19 13.98 -2.66
CA ASN A 174 -3.81 12.75 -3.13
C ASN A 174 -3.34 11.50 -2.35
N SER A 175 -2.26 11.60 -1.55
CA SER A 175 -1.81 10.51 -0.67
C SER A 175 -2.92 10.08 0.28
N GLY A 176 -3.16 8.78 0.37
CA GLY A 176 -4.27 8.19 1.14
C GLY A 176 -5.59 8.12 0.37
N GLY A 177 -5.69 8.75 -0.81
CA GLY A 177 -6.86 8.67 -1.69
C GLY A 177 -6.96 7.35 -2.47
N ALA A 178 -8.01 7.22 -3.26
CA ALA A 178 -8.33 6.01 -4.01
C ALA A 178 -7.55 5.91 -5.31
N LEU A 179 -7.03 4.71 -5.61
CA LEU A 179 -6.80 4.25 -6.96
C LEU A 179 -7.91 3.25 -7.30
N SER A 180 -8.76 3.59 -8.27
CA SER A 180 -9.92 2.79 -8.64
C SER A 180 -9.78 2.18 -10.03
N ASP A 181 -10.39 1.00 -10.23
CA ASP A 181 -10.52 0.42 -11.55
C ASP A 181 -11.70 1.04 -12.32
N TRP A 182 -11.89 0.62 -13.58
CA TRP A 182 -12.97 1.08 -14.46
C TRP A 182 -14.39 0.74 -13.94
N GLN A 183 -14.51 -0.14 -12.96
CA GLN A 183 -15.78 -0.50 -12.30
C GLN A 183 -16.02 0.32 -11.02
N ALA A 184 -15.19 1.35 -10.75
CA ALA A 184 -15.22 2.17 -9.54
C ALA A 184 -14.89 1.41 -8.24
N ARG A 185 -14.15 0.30 -8.32
CA ARG A 185 -13.70 -0.46 -7.14
C ARG A 185 -12.33 0.01 -6.70
N LEU A 186 -12.12 0.12 -5.40
CA LEU A 186 -10.83 0.47 -4.80
C LEU A 186 -9.82 -0.67 -5.02
N VAL A 187 -8.82 -0.44 -5.85
CA VAL A 187 -7.74 -1.40 -6.13
C VAL A 187 -6.40 -0.99 -5.53
N GLY A 188 -6.29 0.26 -5.06
CA GLY A 188 -5.09 0.74 -4.39
C GLY A 188 -5.34 2.00 -3.57
N VAL A 189 -4.42 2.28 -2.64
CA VAL A 189 -4.35 3.52 -1.86
C VAL A 189 -3.18 4.34 -2.39
N ASN A 190 -3.44 5.54 -2.90
CA ASN A 190 -2.41 6.42 -3.44
C ASN A 190 -1.40 6.78 -2.34
N THR A 191 -0.09 6.65 -2.60
CA THR A 191 0.91 6.85 -1.54
C THR A 191 1.95 7.91 -1.90
N ALA A 192 2.61 7.82 -3.03
CA ALA A 192 3.75 8.69 -3.34
C ALA A 192 3.88 8.96 -4.84
N VAL A 193 4.71 9.96 -5.14
CA VAL A 193 5.20 10.26 -6.49
C VAL A 193 6.69 9.91 -6.53
N ALA A 194 7.07 8.97 -7.39
CA ALA A 194 8.46 8.54 -7.57
C ALA A 194 9.12 9.26 -8.76
N GLY A 195 9.00 10.59 -8.81
CA GLY A 195 9.48 11.42 -9.92
C GLY A 195 8.37 11.90 -10.85
N MET A 196 8.70 12.67 -11.90
CA MET A 196 7.70 13.19 -12.84
C MET A 196 6.97 12.07 -13.56
N GLY A 197 5.63 12.05 -13.51
CA GLY A 197 4.80 11.09 -14.23
C GLY A 197 4.76 9.67 -13.66
N LEU A 198 5.23 9.44 -12.43
CA LEU A 198 5.23 8.15 -11.77
C LEU A 198 4.45 8.18 -10.46
N GLY A 199 3.16 7.89 -10.53
CA GLY A 199 2.32 7.65 -9.37
C GLY A 199 2.51 6.24 -8.82
N LEU A 200 2.46 6.10 -7.49
CA LEU A 200 2.54 4.82 -6.79
C LEU A 200 1.35 4.66 -5.85
N ALA A 201 0.80 3.45 -5.78
CA ALA A 201 -0.27 3.10 -4.86
C ALA A 201 0.00 1.76 -4.17
N VAL A 202 -0.37 1.68 -2.89
CA VAL A 202 -0.36 0.41 -2.15
C VAL A 202 -1.55 -0.43 -2.63
N PRO A 203 -1.34 -1.66 -3.11
CA PRO A 203 -2.43 -2.46 -3.68
C PRO A 203 -3.44 -2.89 -2.61
N ILE A 204 -4.71 -2.99 -2.98
CA ILE A 204 -5.72 -3.69 -2.20
C ILE A 204 -5.77 -5.15 -2.66
N ASN A 205 -5.16 -6.03 -1.88
CA ASN A 205 -5.09 -7.46 -2.11
C ASN A 205 -5.26 -8.24 -0.78
N LYS A 206 -5.18 -9.56 -0.80
CA LYS A 206 -5.36 -10.38 0.41
C LYS A 206 -4.43 -9.97 1.56
N THR A 207 -3.17 -9.64 1.26
CA THR A 207 -2.17 -9.24 2.27
C THR A 207 -2.55 -7.91 2.92
N THR A 208 -2.85 -6.89 2.10
CA THR A 208 -3.21 -5.56 2.62
C THR A 208 -4.58 -5.55 3.29
N GLN A 209 -5.55 -6.34 2.81
CA GLN A 209 -6.83 -6.53 3.50
C GLN A 209 -6.64 -7.15 4.90
N ALA A 210 -5.74 -8.11 5.06
CA ALA A 210 -5.40 -8.65 6.38
C ALA A 210 -4.75 -7.61 7.30
N ILE A 211 -3.90 -6.73 6.75
CA ILE A 211 -3.33 -5.58 7.46
C ILE A 211 -4.44 -4.63 7.93
N LEU A 212 -5.34 -4.22 7.02
CA LEU A 212 -6.46 -3.34 7.35
C LEU A 212 -7.36 -3.94 8.43
N ALA A 213 -7.70 -5.24 8.32
CA ALA A 213 -8.47 -5.95 9.34
C ALA A 213 -7.78 -5.98 10.71
N ALA A 214 -6.45 -6.18 10.74
CA ALA A 214 -5.68 -6.15 11.99
C ALA A 214 -5.67 -4.74 12.60
N LEU A 215 -5.49 -3.69 11.79
CA LEU A 215 -5.55 -2.30 12.24
C LEU A 215 -6.94 -1.94 12.79
N MET A 216 -8.02 -2.34 12.11
CA MET A 216 -9.39 -2.12 12.59
C MET A 216 -9.67 -2.84 13.93
N LYS A 217 -9.15 -4.05 14.09
CA LYS A 217 -9.41 -4.90 15.27
C LYS A 217 -8.59 -4.50 16.49
N SER A 218 -7.30 -4.18 16.31
CA SER A 218 -6.33 -4.04 17.41
C SER A 218 -5.48 -2.77 17.35
N GLY A 219 -5.67 -1.92 16.35
CA GLY A 219 -4.91 -0.68 16.16
C GLY A 219 -3.46 -0.90 15.71
N ARG A 220 -3.02 -2.15 15.56
CA ARG A 220 -1.64 -2.49 15.18
C ARG A 220 -1.56 -3.75 14.35
N VAL A 221 -0.48 -3.84 13.57
CA VAL A 221 -0.13 -5.06 12.83
C VAL A 221 0.98 -5.76 13.59
N ARG A 222 0.72 -6.98 14.08
CA ARG A 222 1.76 -7.82 14.69
C ARG A 222 2.55 -8.50 13.59
N ARG A 223 3.86 -8.34 13.64
CA ARG A 223 4.77 -8.94 12.65
C ARG A 223 5.83 -9.79 13.34
N ALA A 224 6.17 -10.88 12.70
CA ALA A 224 7.29 -11.70 13.10
C ALA A 224 8.62 -11.06 12.68
N PHE A 225 9.58 -11.06 13.57
CA PHE A 225 10.91 -10.48 13.38
C PHE A 225 11.95 -11.59 13.37
N LEU A 226 12.81 -11.59 12.35
CA LEU A 226 13.96 -12.48 12.23
C LEU A 226 15.25 -11.81 12.68
N GLY A 227 15.38 -10.50 12.46
CA GLY A 227 16.60 -9.74 12.75
C GLY A 227 17.64 -9.85 11.65
N ILE A 228 17.24 -9.65 10.41
CA ILE A 228 18.12 -9.57 9.25
C ILE A 228 17.89 -8.29 8.47
N ALA A 229 18.94 -7.75 7.88
CA ALA A 229 18.87 -6.83 6.76
C ALA A 229 19.35 -7.55 5.49
N GLY A 230 18.66 -7.33 4.37
CA GLY A 230 19.00 -8.03 3.14
C GLY A 230 18.23 -7.51 1.94
N GLY A 231 18.56 -8.07 0.78
CA GLY A 231 17.97 -7.66 -0.49
C GLY A 231 17.86 -8.81 -1.49
N THR A 232 17.14 -8.57 -2.57
CA THR A 232 16.99 -9.54 -3.65
C THR A 232 18.32 -9.74 -4.36
N ARG A 233 18.73 -11.00 -4.53
CA ARG A 233 19.95 -11.38 -5.26
C ARG A 233 19.67 -12.48 -6.27
N PRO A 234 20.14 -12.37 -7.52
CA PRO A 234 20.08 -13.46 -8.49
C PRO A 234 20.80 -14.71 -7.98
N LEU A 235 20.21 -15.88 -8.22
CA LEU A 235 20.83 -17.17 -7.92
C LEU A 235 21.84 -17.57 -9.00
N PRO A 236 22.90 -18.32 -8.64
CA PRO A 236 23.78 -18.94 -9.63
C PRO A 236 22.96 -19.80 -10.62
N PRO A 237 23.30 -19.78 -11.94
CA PRO A 237 22.47 -20.43 -12.97
C PRO A 237 22.11 -21.89 -12.70
N ALA A 238 23.06 -22.70 -12.23
CA ALA A 238 22.83 -24.10 -11.90
C ALA A 238 21.84 -24.28 -10.74
N ILE A 239 21.88 -23.40 -9.73
CA ILE A 239 20.95 -23.41 -8.60
C ILE A 239 19.58 -22.90 -9.04
N ALA A 240 19.55 -21.83 -9.84
CA ALA A 240 18.32 -21.25 -10.39
C ALA A 240 17.54 -22.31 -11.19
N GLN A 241 18.21 -23.08 -12.04
CA GLN A 241 17.61 -24.17 -12.81
C GLN A 241 17.08 -25.29 -11.89
N ARG A 242 17.88 -25.72 -10.90
CA ARG A 242 17.51 -26.79 -9.97
C ARG A 242 16.30 -26.42 -9.11
N LEU A 243 16.19 -25.16 -8.68
CA LEU A 243 15.11 -24.67 -7.84
C LEU A 243 13.90 -24.13 -8.62
N GLY A 244 14.02 -23.98 -9.95
CA GLY A 244 12.99 -23.33 -10.79
C GLY A 244 12.79 -21.85 -10.46
N ARG A 245 13.83 -21.15 -9.97
CA ARG A 245 13.75 -19.77 -9.45
C ARG A 245 14.96 -18.96 -9.88
N LYS A 246 14.74 -17.67 -10.15
CA LYS A 246 15.81 -16.78 -10.64
C LYS A 246 16.57 -16.05 -9.54
N ALA A 247 15.98 -15.88 -8.36
CA ALA A 247 16.51 -15.07 -7.26
C ALA A 247 16.11 -15.60 -5.88
N GLY A 248 16.76 -15.09 -4.84
CA GLY A 248 16.44 -15.26 -3.42
C GLY A 248 16.76 -13.98 -2.64
N VAL A 249 16.66 -14.02 -1.31
CA VAL A 249 16.99 -12.90 -0.42
C VAL A 249 18.37 -13.12 0.20
N GLU A 250 19.35 -12.30 -0.22
CA GLU A 250 20.67 -12.29 0.40
C GLU A 250 20.59 -11.59 1.76
N VAL A 251 21.09 -12.26 2.77
CA VAL A 251 21.33 -11.69 4.10
C VAL A 251 22.59 -10.84 4.03
N GLN A 252 22.46 -9.53 4.22
CA GLN A 252 23.60 -8.60 4.26
C GLN A 252 24.09 -8.44 5.69
N GLU A 253 23.16 -8.35 6.65
CA GLU A 253 23.46 -8.17 8.06
C GLU A 253 22.52 -9.01 8.92
N VAL A 254 23.03 -9.49 10.05
CA VAL A 254 22.27 -10.19 11.08
C VAL A 254 22.39 -9.41 12.40
N VAL A 255 21.24 -9.00 12.92
CA VAL A 255 21.17 -8.26 14.19
C VAL A 255 21.64 -9.16 15.34
N ALA A 256 22.56 -8.67 16.16
CA ALA A 256 23.05 -9.41 17.31
C ALA A 256 21.93 -9.72 18.32
N GLY A 257 21.89 -10.95 18.85
CA GLY A 257 20.84 -11.40 19.77
C GLY A 257 19.49 -11.69 19.14
N SER A 258 19.36 -11.57 17.80
CA SER A 258 18.12 -11.86 17.09
C SER A 258 17.86 -13.35 16.89
N PRO A 259 16.62 -13.75 16.52
CA PRO A 259 16.30 -15.11 16.12
C PRO A 259 17.19 -15.64 15.00
N ALA A 260 17.53 -14.81 14.02
CA ALA A 260 18.43 -15.18 12.93
C ALA A 260 19.85 -15.49 13.43
N ALA A 261 20.36 -14.69 14.38
CA ALA A 261 21.67 -14.93 15.01
C ALA A 261 21.64 -16.27 15.80
N ALA A 262 20.58 -16.51 16.57
CA ALA A 262 20.40 -17.77 17.30
C ALA A 262 20.34 -18.99 16.38
N ALA A 263 19.72 -18.85 15.19
CA ALA A 263 19.67 -19.87 14.16
C ALA A 263 20.97 -20.00 13.35
N SER A 264 22.02 -19.26 13.70
CA SER A 264 23.31 -19.24 12.98
C SER A 264 23.22 -18.81 11.53
N LEU A 265 22.24 -17.96 11.18
CA LEU A 265 22.19 -17.26 9.89
C LEU A 265 23.35 -16.26 9.81
N ARG A 266 23.91 -16.05 8.63
CA ARG A 266 25.13 -15.24 8.45
C ARG A 266 24.97 -14.32 7.24
N GLY A 267 25.73 -13.23 7.24
CA GLY A 267 25.91 -12.40 6.03
C GLY A 267 26.43 -13.26 4.86
N GLY A 268 25.85 -13.05 3.68
CA GLY A 268 26.15 -13.81 2.46
C GLY A 268 25.29 -15.07 2.26
N ASP A 269 24.45 -15.48 3.22
CA ASP A 269 23.43 -16.51 3.00
C ASP A 269 22.36 -16.00 2.06
N ILE A 270 21.80 -16.84 1.20
CA ILE A 270 20.66 -16.48 0.36
C ILE A 270 19.48 -17.34 0.75
N ILE A 271 18.45 -16.72 1.34
CA ILE A 271 17.19 -17.39 1.70
C ILE A 271 16.42 -17.66 0.42
N VAL A 272 16.03 -18.91 0.20
CA VAL A 272 15.29 -19.34 -1.01
C VAL A 272 13.90 -19.87 -0.68
N SER A 273 13.60 -20.26 0.56
CA SER A 273 12.24 -20.56 1.03
C SER A 273 12.09 -20.40 2.54
N VAL A 274 10.84 -20.21 2.97
CA VAL A 274 10.40 -20.28 4.38
C VAL A 274 9.38 -21.41 4.43
N GLY A 275 9.71 -22.49 5.16
CA GLY A 275 8.97 -23.74 5.01
C GLY A 275 8.96 -24.18 3.54
N ASP A 276 7.77 -24.52 3.05
CA ASP A 276 7.54 -24.92 1.66
C ASP A 276 7.31 -23.71 0.72
N VAL A 277 7.20 -22.48 1.27
CA VAL A 277 6.89 -21.28 0.47
C VAL A 277 8.16 -20.68 -0.12
N PRO A 278 8.23 -20.55 -1.46
CA PRO A 278 9.37 -19.93 -2.14
C PRO A 278 9.54 -18.46 -1.80
N VAL A 279 10.81 -18.04 -1.69
CA VAL A 279 11.21 -16.64 -1.50
C VAL A 279 12.13 -16.25 -2.65
N GLY A 280 11.71 -15.27 -3.46
CA GLY A 280 12.47 -14.77 -4.62
C GLY A 280 12.90 -13.32 -4.44
N LYS A 281 12.22 -12.54 -3.60
CA LYS A 281 12.51 -11.13 -3.31
C LYS A 281 12.27 -10.81 -1.83
N ALA A 282 12.81 -9.69 -1.36
CA ALA A 282 12.67 -9.26 0.04
C ALA A 282 11.19 -9.13 0.49
N GLY A 283 10.33 -8.61 -0.38
CA GLY A 283 8.90 -8.50 -0.11
C GLY A 283 8.20 -9.86 0.09
N ASP A 284 8.68 -10.95 -0.52
CA ASP A 284 8.14 -12.29 -0.25
C ASP A 284 8.39 -12.68 1.21
N LEU A 285 9.61 -12.42 1.69
CA LEU A 285 9.97 -12.71 3.08
C LEU A 285 9.15 -11.85 4.06
N GLN A 286 8.99 -10.56 3.76
CA GLN A 286 8.17 -9.67 4.60
C GLN A 286 6.71 -10.13 4.69
N ARG A 287 6.11 -10.58 3.57
CA ARG A 287 4.74 -11.11 3.55
C ARG A 287 4.58 -12.37 4.39
N LEU A 288 5.63 -13.20 4.49
CA LEU A 288 5.60 -14.43 5.28
C LEU A 288 5.82 -14.17 6.78
N MET A 289 6.37 -13.00 7.16
CA MET A 289 6.61 -12.64 8.55
C MET A 289 5.36 -12.02 9.19
N VAL A 290 4.31 -12.82 9.27
CA VAL A 290 3.01 -12.46 9.87
C VAL A 290 2.91 -12.91 11.34
N GLU A 291 1.86 -12.46 12.03
CA GLU A 291 1.59 -12.80 13.44
C GLU A 291 1.66 -14.31 13.73
N ALA A 292 1.10 -15.14 12.85
CA ALA A 292 1.07 -16.60 13.03
C ALA A 292 2.47 -17.26 13.12
N GLN A 293 3.51 -16.55 12.67
CA GLN A 293 4.89 -17.04 12.72
C GLN A 293 5.60 -16.69 14.04
N ILE A 294 5.05 -15.78 14.85
CA ILE A 294 5.64 -15.38 16.13
C ILE A 294 5.66 -16.58 17.08
N GLY A 295 6.85 -16.93 17.58
CA GLY A 295 7.06 -18.06 18.46
C GLY A 295 6.98 -19.45 17.80
N SER A 296 6.71 -19.52 16.49
CA SER A 296 6.64 -20.77 15.74
C SER A 296 8.00 -21.17 15.18
N LYS A 297 8.30 -22.47 15.13
CA LYS A 297 9.49 -22.97 14.48
C LYS A 297 9.34 -22.92 12.96
N LEU A 298 10.21 -22.16 12.30
CA LEU A 298 10.25 -22.01 10.85
C LEU A 298 11.51 -22.61 10.27
N GLY A 299 11.36 -23.45 9.25
CA GLY A 299 12.48 -23.90 8.43
C GLY A 299 12.84 -22.85 7.38
N LEU A 300 14.05 -22.34 7.41
CA LEU A 300 14.61 -21.47 6.36
C LEU A 300 15.51 -22.32 5.46
N SER A 301 15.14 -22.51 4.20
CA SER A 301 16.07 -23.05 3.21
C SER A 301 16.98 -21.94 2.71
N ILE A 302 18.28 -22.12 2.87
CA ILE A 302 19.29 -21.14 2.49
C ILE A 302 20.33 -21.75 1.56
N LEU A 303 20.95 -20.89 0.75
CA LEU A 303 22.15 -21.21 -0.02
C LEU A 303 23.36 -20.56 0.68
N ARG A 304 24.29 -21.39 1.17
CA ARG A 304 25.56 -20.97 1.79
C ARG A 304 26.72 -21.62 1.08
N GLY A 305 27.64 -20.84 0.53
CA GLY A 305 28.80 -21.37 -0.19
C GLY A 305 28.45 -22.33 -1.32
N GLY A 306 27.35 -22.11 -2.02
CA GLY A 306 26.85 -22.96 -3.12
C GLY A 306 26.09 -24.22 -2.67
N LYS A 307 25.96 -24.48 -1.35
CA LYS A 307 25.24 -25.63 -0.80
C LYS A 307 23.88 -25.19 -0.23
N LEU A 308 22.85 -25.96 -0.54
CA LEU A 308 21.53 -25.79 0.10
C LEU A 308 21.54 -26.47 1.47
N MET A 309 21.00 -25.77 2.45
CA MET A 309 20.81 -26.25 3.82
C MET A 309 19.56 -25.65 4.44
N THR A 310 19.03 -26.28 5.47
CA THR A 310 17.88 -25.77 6.23
C THR A 310 18.32 -25.38 7.62
N LEU A 311 17.92 -24.19 8.05
CA LEU A 311 18.07 -23.70 9.41
C LEU A 311 16.69 -23.60 10.05
N GLU A 312 16.58 -23.94 11.34
CA GLU A 312 15.37 -23.72 12.13
C GLU A 312 15.51 -22.38 12.85
N VAL A 313 14.51 -21.51 12.69
CA VAL A 313 14.44 -20.22 13.36
C VAL A 313 13.10 -20.05 14.07
N VAL A 314 13.10 -19.40 15.23
CA VAL A 314 11.87 -19.07 15.96
C VAL A 314 11.74 -17.55 15.99
N PRO A 315 10.91 -16.95 15.11
CA PRO A 315 10.73 -15.49 15.09
C PRO A 315 10.11 -14.98 16.39
N VAL A 316 10.46 -13.75 16.77
CA VAL A 316 9.81 -13.02 17.86
C VAL A 316 8.91 -11.92 17.31
N GLU A 317 8.12 -11.27 18.15
CA GLU A 317 7.34 -10.11 17.72
C GLU A 317 8.26 -8.93 17.42
N LEU A 318 8.04 -8.25 16.31
CA LEU A 318 8.69 -6.99 15.99
C LEU A 318 8.17 -5.92 16.96
N ALA A 319 9.07 -5.35 17.77
CA ALA A 319 8.79 -4.32 18.77
C ALA A 319 8.57 -2.93 18.13
#